data_1a7261ee0cb2a6bae77b5d8b2967d16b
#
_entry.id   1a7261ee0cb2a6bae77b5d8b2967d16b
#
_cell.length_a   1.000
_cell.length_b   1.000
_cell.length_c   1.000
_cell.angle_alpha   90.00
_cell.angle_beta   90.00
_cell.angle_gamma   90.00
#
_symmetry.space_group_name_H-M   'P 1'
#
loop_
_entity.id
_entity.type
_entity.pdbx_description
1 polymer ?
#
loop_
_entity_poly.entity_id
_entity_poly.type
_entity_poly.pdbx_seq_one_letter_code
_entity_poly.pdbx_strand_id
1 'polypeptide(L)'
;KAVKAGNTVVTCKVTTKNGKTTKLTCKVAVKKTAKVTSLTVGSQKELEKALKNKNVRKITVATQGAVTFTVPQGNYSKVDLVINAPNADVVNNGKFKSIDIQAIKPNTYRENAKGNSIKITAVDARIIVEAGASLAKVSVTQEGGKIKIEASGTIDAVEISAPVIVDLAVDGKIGEVNVKAAAVLSVEGKTTTAVP
;
A
#
# COMPACT_ATOMS: atom_id res chain seq x y z
N LYS A 1 15.56 24.08 22.27
CA LYS A 1 14.53 23.16 21.79
C LYS A 1 13.35 23.99 21.30
N ALA A 2 12.92 23.83 20.02
CA ALA A 2 11.73 24.51 19.51
C ALA A 2 10.47 23.95 20.17
N VAL A 3 9.61 24.79 20.68
CA VAL A 3 8.41 24.42 21.47
C VAL A 3 7.13 24.58 20.64
N LYS A 4 7.15 25.45 19.61
CA LYS A 4 5.99 25.78 18.77
C LYS A 4 6.45 26.08 17.35
N ALA A 5 5.60 25.72 16.37
CA ALA A 5 5.80 26.15 14.99
C ALA A 5 5.63 27.67 14.86
N GLY A 6 6.42 28.30 14.02
CA GLY A 6 6.38 29.74 13.78
C GLY A 6 7.69 30.26 13.21
N ASN A 7 7.68 31.53 12.89
CA ASN A 7 8.90 32.23 12.45
C ASN A 7 9.45 33.05 13.61
N THR A 8 10.75 33.03 13.78
CA THR A 8 11.47 33.87 14.74
C THR A 8 12.74 34.41 14.13
N VAL A 9 13.26 35.49 14.72
CA VAL A 9 14.54 36.06 14.36
C VAL A 9 15.48 35.88 15.54
N VAL A 10 16.57 35.17 15.33
CA VAL A 10 17.65 35.07 16.31
C VAL A 10 18.63 36.19 16.01
N THR A 11 18.90 37.05 17.02
CA THR A 11 19.85 38.16 16.89
C THR A 11 21.07 37.84 17.77
N CYS A 12 22.23 37.86 17.17
CA CYS A 12 23.51 37.79 17.84
C CYS A 12 24.13 39.16 17.88
N LYS A 13 24.51 39.65 19.02
CA LYS A 13 25.20 40.90 19.22
C LYS A 13 26.71 40.59 19.46
N VAL A 14 27.53 41.00 18.50
CA VAL A 14 28.99 40.80 18.61
C VAL A 14 29.62 42.18 18.90
N THR A 15 30.38 42.25 20.01
CA THR A 15 31.14 43.45 20.39
C THR A 15 32.62 43.15 20.25
N THR A 16 33.30 43.91 19.44
CA THR A 16 34.77 43.84 19.26
C THR A 16 35.50 44.42 20.45
N LYS A 17 36.82 44.15 20.56
CA LYS A 17 37.67 44.73 21.61
C LYS A 17 37.68 46.27 21.64
N ASN A 18 37.37 46.90 20.49
CA ASN A 18 37.34 48.39 20.35
C ASN A 18 35.92 48.92 20.69
N GLY A 19 35.04 48.15 21.30
CA GLY A 19 33.69 48.56 21.69
C GLY A 19 32.70 48.68 20.57
N LYS A 20 33.07 48.39 19.31
CA LYS A 20 32.15 48.42 18.16
C LYS A 20 31.22 47.20 18.19
N THR A 21 29.93 47.44 18.19
CA THR A 21 28.91 46.41 18.24
C THR A 21 28.24 46.19 16.86
N THR A 22 28.18 44.94 16.42
CA THR A 22 27.47 44.53 15.22
C THR A 22 26.37 43.56 15.59
N LYS A 23 25.18 43.74 15.02
CA LYS A 23 24.05 42.80 15.16
C LYS A 23 23.98 41.91 13.91
N LEU A 24 24.02 40.61 14.15
CA LEU A 24 23.78 39.61 13.13
C LEU A 24 22.42 39.01 13.38
N THR A 25 21.59 38.89 12.36
CA THR A 25 20.23 38.33 12.46
C THR A 25 20.09 37.13 11.56
N CYS A 26 19.48 36.06 12.09
CA CYS A 26 19.10 34.84 11.37
C CYS A 26 17.61 34.64 11.48
N LYS A 27 16.91 34.54 10.34
CA LYS A 27 15.49 34.17 10.30
C LYS A 27 15.38 32.67 10.43
N VAL A 28 14.72 32.19 11.48
CA VAL A 28 14.49 30.76 11.72
C VAL A 28 13.02 30.47 11.55
N ALA A 29 12.69 29.57 10.61
CA ALA A 29 11.35 29.07 10.41
C ALA A 29 11.23 27.64 11.02
N VAL A 30 10.46 27.53 12.09
CA VAL A 30 10.11 26.22 12.66
C VAL A 30 8.83 25.74 12.00
N LYS A 31 8.93 24.72 11.15
CA LYS A 31 7.78 24.09 10.53
C LYS A 31 7.21 23.01 11.46
N LYS A 32 5.90 23.01 11.63
CA LYS A 32 5.22 21.88 12.30
C LYS A 32 5.37 20.66 11.41
N THR A 33 6.02 19.61 11.90
CA THR A 33 6.01 18.33 11.22
C THR A 33 4.57 17.81 11.24
N ALA A 34 3.99 17.55 10.07
CA ALA A 34 2.67 16.95 10.01
C ALA A 34 2.69 15.60 10.74
N LYS A 35 1.81 15.43 11.72
CA LYS A 35 1.73 14.16 12.46
C LYS A 35 1.26 13.10 11.48
N VAL A 36 2.11 12.11 11.20
CA VAL A 36 1.73 10.92 10.44
C VAL A 36 0.61 10.23 11.19
N THR A 37 -0.51 10.02 10.52
CA THR A 37 -1.69 9.41 11.13
C THR A 37 -1.92 8.03 10.52
N SER A 38 -1.97 7.03 11.38
CA SER A 38 -2.42 5.68 11.06
C SER A 38 -3.85 5.52 11.58
N LEU A 39 -4.75 5.04 10.74
CA LEU A 39 -6.16 4.82 11.09
C LEU A 39 -6.55 3.37 10.81
N THR A 40 -7.30 2.79 11.72
CA THR A 40 -8.00 1.52 11.51
C THR A 40 -9.46 1.81 11.23
N VAL A 41 -10.03 1.16 10.24
CA VAL A 41 -11.41 1.34 9.76
C VAL A 41 -12.11 -0.01 9.67
N GLY A 42 -13.34 -0.08 10.16
CA GLY A 42 -14.18 -1.29 10.15
C GLY A 42 -15.45 -1.16 9.31
N SER A 43 -15.67 0.02 8.70
CA SER A 43 -16.85 0.29 7.88
C SER A 43 -16.51 1.13 6.66
N GLN A 44 -17.36 1.07 5.62
CA GLN A 44 -17.23 1.88 4.40
C GLN A 44 -17.18 3.39 4.71
N LYS A 45 -18.04 3.86 5.62
CA LYS A 45 -18.09 5.27 6.02
C LYS A 45 -16.79 5.75 6.66
N GLU A 46 -16.19 4.90 7.49
CA GLU A 46 -14.89 5.21 8.11
C GLU A 46 -13.76 5.23 7.10
N LEU A 47 -13.76 4.29 6.12
CA LEU A 47 -12.80 4.27 5.03
C LEU A 47 -12.85 5.57 4.23
N GLU A 48 -14.02 6.00 3.81
CA GLU A 48 -14.19 7.24 3.07
C GLU A 48 -13.74 8.48 3.85
N LYS A 49 -14.03 8.51 5.15
CA LYS A 49 -13.55 9.59 6.05
C LYS A 49 -12.04 9.58 6.17
N ALA A 50 -11.43 8.39 6.29
CA ALA A 50 -9.98 8.23 6.37
C ALA A 50 -9.28 8.69 5.09
N LEU A 51 -9.81 8.34 3.92
CA LEU A 51 -9.27 8.72 2.62
C LEU A 51 -9.34 10.23 2.34
N LYS A 52 -10.32 10.94 2.91
CA LYS A 52 -10.41 12.41 2.83
C LYS A 52 -9.40 13.14 3.72
N ASN A 53 -8.78 12.46 4.68
CA ASN A 53 -7.85 13.08 5.62
C ASN A 53 -6.43 13.15 5.03
N LYS A 54 -5.98 14.35 4.65
CA LYS A 54 -4.67 14.62 4.02
C LYS A 54 -3.45 14.26 4.88
N ASN A 55 -3.64 14.08 6.20
CA ASN A 55 -2.57 13.72 7.14
C ASN A 55 -2.41 12.20 7.31
N VAL A 56 -3.33 11.40 6.78
CA VAL A 56 -3.25 9.93 6.84
C VAL A 56 -2.11 9.43 5.95
N ARG A 57 -1.37 8.47 6.48
CA ARG A 57 -0.26 7.79 5.79
C ARG A 57 -0.43 6.28 5.79
N LYS A 58 -1.27 5.76 6.67
CA LYS A 58 -1.60 4.33 6.71
C LYS A 58 -3.08 4.17 7.05
N ILE A 59 -3.77 3.34 6.29
CA ILE A 59 -5.14 2.90 6.58
C ILE A 59 -5.10 1.37 6.71
N THR A 60 -5.63 0.86 7.81
CA THR A 60 -5.84 -0.57 8.02
C THR A 60 -7.34 -0.84 7.98
N VAL A 61 -7.79 -1.56 6.98
CA VAL A 61 -9.15 -2.12 6.94
C VAL A 61 -9.15 -3.36 7.82
N ALA A 62 -9.91 -3.34 8.91
CA ALA A 62 -9.97 -4.44 9.86
C ALA A 62 -11.40 -4.65 10.33
N THR A 63 -11.97 -5.81 10.00
CA THR A 63 -13.31 -6.23 10.42
C THR A 63 -13.44 -7.73 10.39
N GLN A 64 -14.28 -8.28 11.24
CA GLN A 64 -14.70 -9.68 11.20
C GLN A 64 -16.04 -9.87 10.47
N GLY A 65 -16.70 -8.76 10.14
CA GLY A 65 -17.98 -8.78 9.42
C GLY A 65 -17.82 -9.02 7.92
N ALA A 66 -18.85 -9.58 7.29
CA ALA A 66 -18.96 -9.70 5.84
C ALA A 66 -19.38 -8.34 5.25
N VAL A 67 -18.41 -7.48 5.03
CA VAL A 67 -18.59 -6.10 4.54
C VAL A 67 -17.87 -5.92 3.22
N THR A 68 -18.49 -5.26 2.26
CA THR A 68 -17.81 -4.82 1.03
C THR A 68 -17.26 -3.41 1.22
N PHE A 69 -15.95 -3.28 1.06
CA PHE A 69 -15.27 -1.99 1.02
C PHE A 69 -15.01 -1.58 -0.43
N THR A 70 -15.49 -0.41 -0.80
CA THR A 70 -15.20 0.20 -2.10
C THR A 70 -14.32 1.42 -1.90
N VAL A 71 -13.07 1.32 -2.32
CA VAL A 71 -12.19 2.48 -2.40
C VAL A 71 -12.61 3.34 -3.57
N PRO A 72 -12.98 4.61 -3.38
CA PRO A 72 -13.34 5.48 -4.50
C PRO A 72 -12.12 5.79 -5.38
N GLN A 73 -12.39 6.16 -6.63
CA GLN A 73 -11.34 6.62 -7.52
C GLN A 73 -10.61 7.82 -6.91
N GLY A 74 -9.28 7.77 -6.92
CA GLY A 74 -8.47 8.84 -6.34
C GLY A 74 -6.99 8.54 -6.30
N ASN A 75 -6.20 9.57 -6.00
CA ASN A 75 -4.77 9.45 -5.82
C ASN A 75 -4.41 9.43 -4.33
N TYR A 76 -4.14 8.25 -3.81
CA TYR A 76 -3.71 7.98 -2.44
C TYR A 76 -2.23 7.54 -2.39
N SER A 77 -1.39 8.02 -3.30
CA SER A 77 0.04 7.63 -3.44
C SER A 77 0.92 7.94 -2.22
N LYS A 78 0.37 8.61 -1.21
CA LYS A 78 1.04 8.86 0.08
C LYS A 78 0.54 7.94 1.20
N VAL A 79 -0.39 7.03 0.90
CA VAL A 79 -1.07 6.18 1.88
C VAL A 79 -0.72 4.72 1.62
N ASP A 80 -0.29 4.03 2.66
CA ASP A 80 -0.17 2.57 2.69
C ASP A 80 -1.54 2.00 3.10
N LEU A 81 -2.11 1.11 2.28
CA LEU A 81 -3.36 0.40 2.58
C LEU A 81 -3.02 -1.00 3.08
N VAL A 82 -3.53 -1.36 4.24
CA VAL A 82 -3.44 -2.71 4.80
C VAL A 82 -4.84 -3.30 4.88
N ILE A 83 -5.00 -4.52 4.40
CA ILE A 83 -6.26 -5.25 4.44
C ILE A 83 -6.10 -6.44 5.39
N ASN A 84 -6.76 -6.37 6.54
CA ASN A 84 -6.83 -7.42 7.54
C ASN A 84 -8.31 -7.66 7.90
N ALA A 85 -9.05 -8.20 6.93
CA ALA A 85 -10.49 -8.34 7.00
C ALA A 85 -10.92 -9.69 6.38
N PRO A 86 -10.80 -10.80 7.16
CA PRO A 86 -10.91 -12.15 6.64
C PRO A 86 -12.25 -12.49 6.01
N ASN A 87 -13.32 -11.76 6.31
CA ASN A 87 -14.65 -11.99 5.77
C ASN A 87 -15.15 -10.87 4.83
N ALA A 88 -14.28 -9.90 4.51
CA ALA A 88 -14.68 -8.75 3.71
C ALA A 88 -14.33 -8.90 2.24
N ASP A 89 -15.08 -8.20 1.38
CA ASP A 89 -14.75 -7.93 -0.01
C ASP A 89 -14.10 -6.55 -0.13
N VAL A 90 -13.13 -6.39 -1.04
CA VAL A 90 -12.50 -5.09 -1.31
C VAL A 90 -12.45 -4.82 -2.80
N VAL A 91 -13.02 -3.71 -3.23
CA VAL A 91 -12.93 -3.18 -4.59
C VAL A 91 -12.10 -1.91 -4.57
N ASN A 92 -10.95 -1.94 -5.23
CA ASN A 92 -10.04 -0.80 -5.26
C ASN A 92 -10.08 -0.06 -6.60
N ASN A 93 -10.51 1.21 -6.56
CA ASN A 93 -10.45 2.11 -7.71
C ASN A 93 -9.40 3.23 -7.53
N GLY A 94 -8.59 3.16 -6.45
CA GLY A 94 -7.64 4.20 -6.10
C GLY A 94 -6.18 3.79 -6.25
N LYS A 95 -5.30 4.77 -6.50
CA LYS A 95 -3.86 4.58 -6.53
C LYS A 95 -3.26 4.79 -5.16
N PHE A 96 -2.66 3.75 -4.57
CA PHE A 96 -1.97 3.80 -3.27
C PHE A 96 -0.44 3.82 -3.42
N LYS A 97 0.25 4.15 -2.33
CA LYS A 97 1.70 4.00 -2.21
C LYS A 97 2.08 2.52 -2.16
N SER A 98 1.36 1.74 -1.36
CA SER A 98 1.48 0.29 -1.25
C SER A 98 0.16 -0.31 -0.78
N ILE A 99 -0.07 -1.57 -1.11
CA ILE A 99 -1.21 -2.35 -0.65
C ILE A 99 -0.67 -3.66 -0.06
N ASP A 100 -1.00 -3.93 1.21
CA ASP A 100 -0.62 -5.15 1.92
C ASP A 100 -1.88 -5.94 2.29
N ILE A 101 -2.04 -7.12 1.71
CA ILE A 101 -3.18 -8.00 1.94
C ILE A 101 -2.76 -9.07 2.95
N GLN A 102 -3.17 -8.90 4.21
CA GLN A 102 -2.80 -9.75 5.35
C GLN A 102 -3.88 -10.79 5.66
N ALA A 103 -5.15 -10.44 5.48
CA ALA A 103 -6.27 -11.35 5.58
C ALA A 103 -7.41 -10.84 4.72
N ILE A 104 -7.96 -11.71 3.89
CA ILE A 104 -9.10 -11.41 3.04
C ILE A 104 -9.84 -12.73 2.74
N LYS A 105 -11.15 -12.64 2.53
CA LYS A 105 -11.96 -13.79 2.10
C LYS A 105 -11.53 -14.21 0.69
N PRO A 106 -11.49 -15.48 0.36
CA PRO A 106 -11.34 -15.95 -1.02
C PRO A 106 -12.34 -15.27 -1.96
N ASN A 107 -11.89 -14.82 -3.14
CA ASN A 107 -12.65 -14.14 -4.19
C ASN A 107 -12.96 -12.64 -3.98
N THR A 108 -12.18 -11.91 -3.23
CA THR A 108 -12.70 -10.66 -2.66
C THR A 108 -11.85 -9.41 -2.86
N TYR A 109 -10.63 -9.51 -3.38
CA TYR A 109 -9.91 -8.31 -3.79
C TYR A 109 -10.00 -8.10 -5.29
N ARG A 110 -10.58 -6.96 -5.70
CA ARG A 110 -10.67 -6.51 -7.09
C ARG A 110 -9.86 -5.23 -7.28
N GLU A 111 -8.97 -5.24 -8.25
CA GLU A 111 -8.19 -4.07 -8.66
C GLU A 111 -8.76 -3.48 -9.94
N ASN A 112 -9.24 -2.25 -9.87
CA ASN A 112 -9.73 -1.46 -11.01
C ASN A 112 -8.81 -0.27 -11.33
N ALA A 113 -7.86 0.04 -10.44
CA ALA A 113 -6.93 1.15 -10.65
C ALA A 113 -5.70 0.72 -11.46
N LYS A 114 -4.84 1.68 -11.78
CA LYS A 114 -3.61 1.44 -12.55
C LYS A 114 -2.35 1.63 -11.73
N GLY A 115 -1.40 0.71 -11.94
CA GLY A 115 -0.02 0.80 -11.48
C GLY A 115 0.17 0.62 -9.97
N ASN A 116 -0.79 0.06 -9.23
CA ASN A 116 -0.60 -0.32 -7.83
C ASN A 116 0.43 -1.45 -7.70
N SER A 117 1.02 -1.58 -6.51
CA SER A 117 1.81 -2.75 -6.10
C SER A 117 1.15 -3.38 -4.89
N ILE A 118 0.99 -4.71 -4.95
CA ILE A 118 0.33 -5.51 -3.91
C ILE A 118 1.36 -6.46 -3.31
N LYS A 119 1.38 -6.53 -1.98
CA LYS A 119 2.02 -7.59 -1.21
C LYS A 119 0.94 -8.50 -0.64
N ILE A 120 1.11 -9.80 -0.76
CA ILE A 120 0.18 -10.82 -0.24
C ILE A 120 0.88 -11.58 0.87
N THR A 121 0.36 -11.44 2.09
CA THR A 121 0.73 -12.21 3.28
C THR A 121 -0.46 -13.00 3.82
N ALA A 122 -1.61 -12.91 3.16
CA ALA A 122 -2.80 -13.69 3.47
C ALA A 122 -2.70 -15.11 2.94
N VAL A 123 -3.26 -16.06 3.67
CA VAL A 123 -3.49 -17.43 3.22
C VAL A 123 -4.76 -17.48 2.37
N ASP A 124 -4.75 -18.24 1.28
CA ASP A 124 -5.91 -18.50 0.40
C ASP A 124 -6.55 -17.21 -0.20
N ALA A 125 -5.72 -16.23 -0.52
CA ALA A 125 -6.19 -15.01 -1.15
C ALA A 125 -6.51 -15.22 -2.64
N ARG A 126 -7.52 -14.49 -3.14
CA ARG A 126 -7.81 -14.34 -4.57
C ARG A 126 -7.75 -12.87 -4.96
N ILE A 127 -6.96 -12.60 -5.98
CA ILE A 127 -6.76 -11.26 -6.53
C ILE A 127 -7.32 -11.25 -7.94
N ILE A 128 -8.21 -10.31 -8.24
CA ILE A 128 -8.79 -10.11 -9.56
C ILE A 128 -8.30 -8.77 -10.07
N VAL A 129 -7.63 -8.76 -11.21
CA VAL A 129 -7.23 -7.54 -11.92
C VAL A 129 -8.15 -7.36 -13.11
N GLU A 130 -9.04 -6.40 -13.02
CA GLU A 130 -10.09 -6.17 -14.01
C GLU A 130 -9.54 -5.63 -15.34
N ALA A 131 -10.30 -5.81 -16.40
CA ALA A 131 -9.95 -5.28 -17.71
C ALA A 131 -9.70 -3.77 -17.66
N GLY A 132 -8.58 -3.32 -18.20
CA GLY A 132 -8.15 -1.92 -18.16
C GLY A 132 -7.45 -1.48 -16.88
N ALA A 133 -7.44 -2.31 -15.82
CA ALA A 133 -6.61 -2.11 -14.62
C ALA A 133 -5.17 -2.60 -14.84
N SER A 134 -4.26 -2.19 -13.95
CA SER A 134 -2.90 -2.73 -13.96
C SER A 134 -2.26 -2.75 -12.57
N LEU A 135 -1.44 -3.77 -12.36
CA LEU A 135 -0.53 -3.87 -11.21
C LEU A 135 0.92 -3.80 -11.70
N ALA A 136 1.70 -2.91 -11.10
CA ALA A 136 3.15 -2.86 -11.35
C ALA A 136 3.85 -4.09 -10.74
N LYS A 137 3.35 -4.59 -9.61
CA LYS A 137 3.92 -5.76 -8.95
C LYS A 137 2.90 -6.47 -8.05
N VAL A 138 2.95 -7.80 -8.07
CA VAL A 138 2.34 -8.66 -7.05
C VAL A 138 3.46 -9.44 -6.37
N SER A 139 3.63 -9.26 -5.06
CA SER A 139 4.62 -9.97 -4.25
C SER A 139 3.93 -10.96 -3.32
N VAL A 140 4.14 -12.26 -3.54
CA VAL A 140 3.63 -13.35 -2.68
C VAL A 140 4.72 -13.72 -1.69
N THR A 141 4.47 -13.47 -0.41
CA THR A 141 5.45 -13.73 0.68
C THR A 141 4.88 -14.63 1.77
N GLN A 142 3.66 -15.10 1.61
CA GLN A 142 3.01 -16.06 2.51
C GLN A 142 3.51 -17.47 2.22
N GLU A 143 3.92 -18.18 3.26
CA GLU A 143 4.23 -19.60 3.20
C GLU A 143 2.96 -20.42 3.35
N GLY A 144 2.81 -21.45 2.51
CA GLY A 144 1.64 -22.32 2.46
C GLY A 144 0.40 -21.67 1.85
N GLY A 145 -0.67 -22.43 1.77
CA GLY A 145 -1.95 -22.00 1.21
C GLY A 145 -1.97 -21.93 -0.32
N LYS A 146 -3.05 -21.34 -0.84
CA LYS A 146 -3.27 -21.18 -2.28
C LYS A 146 -3.62 -19.72 -2.60
N ILE A 147 -2.82 -19.09 -3.45
CA ILE A 147 -3.08 -17.75 -3.98
C ILE A 147 -3.60 -17.89 -5.39
N LYS A 148 -4.76 -17.33 -5.68
CA LYS A 148 -5.31 -17.26 -7.03
C LYS A 148 -5.19 -15.83 -7.55
N ILE A 149 -4.62 -15.69 -8.75
CA ILE A 149 -4.50 -14.41 -9.44
C ILE A 149 -5.24 -14.53 -10.78
N GLU A 150 -6.29 -13.75 -10.95
CA GLU A 150 -7.05 -13.65 -12.19
C GLU A 150 -6.78 -12.29 -12.82
N ALA A 151 -6.22 -12.28 -14.01
CA ALA A 151 -5.79 -11.07 -14.68
C ALA A 151 -6.47 -10.93 -16.05
N SER A 152 -7.56 -10.16 -16.11
CA SER A 152 -8.11 -9.63 -17.37
C SER A 152 -7.44 -8.30 -17.75
N GLY A 153 -6.78 -7.65 -16.80
CA GLY A 153 -5.90 -6.48 -17.01
C GLY A 153 -4.44 -6.86 -17.19
N THR A 154 -3.54 -5.98 -16.77
CA THR A 154 -2.08 -6.17 -16.89
C THR A 154 -1.41 -6.28 -15.53
N ILE A 155 -0.49 -7.23 -15.37
CA ILE A 155 0.43 -7.31 -14.24
C ILE A 155 1.85 -7.28 -14.81
N ASP A 156 2.66 -6.29 -14.42
CA ASP A 156 4.02 -6.18 -14.97
C ASP A 156 4.92 -7.30 -14.41
N ALA A 157 4.86 -7.58 -13.11
CA ALA A 157 5.64 -8.63 -12.46
C ALA A 157 4.86 -9.34 -11.33
N VAL A 158 5.02 -10.66 -11.25
CA VAL A 158 4.64 -11.50 -10.11
C VAL A 158 5.90 -12.05 -9.47
N GLU A 159 6.14 -11.79 -8.20
CA GLU A 159 7.28 -12.30 -7.44
C GLU A 159 6.80 -13.26 -6.36
N ILE A 160 7.33 -14.48 -6.35
CA ILE A 160 7.00 -15.55 -5.39
C ILE A 160 8.22 -15.81 -4.53
N SER A 161 8.17 -15.39 -3.27
CA SER A 161 9.32 -15.42 -2.34
C SER A 161 9.13 -16.40 -1.17
N ALA A 162 8.09 -17.23 -1.20
CA ALA A 162 7.83 -18.25 -0.19
C ALA A 162 7.24 -19.52 -0.83
N PRO A 163 7.39 -20.69 -0.21
CA PRO A 163 6.75 -21.92 -0.66
C PRO A 163 5.23 -21.81 -0.60
N VAL A 164 4.58 -21.83 -1.76
CA VAL A 164 3.14 -21.57 -1.89
C VAL A 164 2.59 -22.18 -3.19
N ILE A 165 1.28 -22.42 -3.25
CA ILE A 165 0.59 -22.74 -4.49
C ILE A 165 0.07 -21.44 -5.10
N VAL A 166 0.45 -21.14 -6.34
CA VAL A 166 -0.04 -19.96 -7.08
C VAL A 166 -0.77 -20.42 -8.34
N ASP A 167 -2.04 -20.07 -8.43
CA ASP A 167 -2.91 -20.35 -9.57
C ASP A 167 -3.12 -19.06 -10.38
N LEU A 168 -2.68 -19.08 -11.62
CA LEU A 168 -2.74 -17.96 -12.54
C LEU A 168 -3.80 -18.23 -13.62
N ALA A 169 -4.83 -17.41 -13.69
CA ALA A 169 -5.79 -17.38 -14.77
C ALA A 169 -5.63 -16.05 -15.53
N VAL A 170 -5.18 -16.09 -16.78
CA VAL A 170 -4.70 -14.91 -17.50
C VAL A 170 -5.44 -14.77 -18.83
N ASP A 171 -6.45 -13.88 -18.85
CA ASP A 171 -7.10 -13.42 -20.09
C ASP A 171 -6.42 -12.17 -20.65
N GLY A 172 -5.73 -11.42 -19.78
CA GLY A 172 -4.99 -10.21 -20.09
C GLY A 172 -3.50 -10.48 -20.30
N LYS A 173 -2.65 -9.81 -19.50
CA LYS A 173 -1.20 -9.94 -19.63
C LYS A 173 -0.49 -10.01 -18.27
N ILE A 174 0.41 -10.98 -18.10
CA ILE A 174 1.46 -10.97 -17.07
C ILE A 174 2.80 -10.83 -17.79
N GLY A 175 3.60 -9.81 -17.40
CA GLY A 175 4.90 -9.52 -18.02
C GLY A 175 5.94 -10.56 -17.64
N GLU A 176 6.13 -10.80 -16.34
CA GLU A 176 7.07 -11.79 -15.84
C GLU A 176 6.57 -12.45 -14.54
N VAL A 177 7.06 -13.68 -14.31
CA VAL A 177 6.87 -14.41 -13.05
C VAL A 177 8.23 -14.79 -12.51
N ASN A 178 8.63 -14.19 -11.38
CA ASN A 178 9.91 -14.39 -10.73
C ASN A 178 9.74 -15.30 -9.51
N VAL A 179 10.24 -16.53 -9.60
CA VAL A 179 10.18 -17.52 -8.51
C VAL A 179 11.49 -17.51 -7.73
N LYS A 180 11.42 -17.14 -6.44
CA LYS A 180 12.59 -17.05 -5.53
C LYS A 180 12.55 -18.11 -4.41
N ALA A 181 11.50 -18.90 -4.34
CA ALA A 181 11.35 -20.01 -3.42
C ALA A 181 10.61 -21.15 -4.14
N ALA A 182 10.79 -22.38 -3.70
CA ALA A 182 10.08 -23.52 -4.29
C ALA A 182 8.55 -23.27 -4.21
N ALA A 183 7.87 -23.32 -5.35
CA ALA A 183 6.44 -23.06 -5.45
C ALA A 183 5.78 -24.02 -6.44
N VAL A 184 4.49 -24.24 -6.27
CA VAL A 184 3.66 -24.93 -7.25
C VAL A 184 2.91 -23.88 -8.05
N LEU A 185 3.18 -23.81 -9.35
CA LEU A 185 2.49 -22.93 -10.27
C LEU A 185 1.41 -23.70 -11.03
N SER A 186 0.22 -23.17 -11.07
CA SER A 186 -0.86 -23.61 -11.94
C SER A 186 -1.18 -22.50 -12.93
N VAL A 187 -1.08 -22.75 -14.22
CA VAL A 187 -1.45 -21.82 -15.27
C VAL A 187 -2.48 -22.51 -16.15
N GLU A 188 -3.69 -21.95 -16.22
CA GLU A 188 -4.81 -22.50 -16.99
C GLU A 188 -5.05 -24.00 -16.66
N GLY A 189 -4.95 -24.36 -15.39
CA GLY A 189 -5.15 -25.72 -14.91
C GLY A 189 -3.97 -26.68 -15.12
N LYS A 190 -2.89 -26.25 -15.80
CA LYS A 190 -1.65 -27.02 -15.91
C LYS A 190 -0.73 -26.67 -14.76
N THR A 191 -0.34 -27.66 -13.98
CA THR A 191 0.48 -27.50 -12.77
C THR A 191 1.93 -27.86 -13.05
N THR A 192 2.87 -27.06 -12.57
CA THR A 192 4.30 -27.34 -12.57
C THR A 192 4.93 -26.93 -11.24
N THR A 193 5.97 -27.64 -10.82
CA THR A 193 6.79 -27.23 -9.68
C THR A 193 7.87 -26.30 -10.20
N ALA A 194 7.90 -25.07 -9.67
CA ALA A 194 8.94 -24.10 -9.97
C ALA A 194 9.92 -24.03 -8.80
N VAL A 195 11.19 -24.04 -9.12
CA VAL A 195 12.31 -23.87 -8.18
C VAL A 195 13.10 -22.63 -8.59
N PRO A 196 13.78 -21.98 -7.65
CA PRO A 196 14.62 -20.81 -7.93
C PRO A 196 15.73 -21.10 -8.91
#